data_ba1558a62e2554d56df9fb57523e491d
#
_entry.id   ba1558a62e2554d56df9fb57523e491d
#
_cell.length_a   1.000
_cell.length_b   1.000
_cell.length_c   1.000
_cell.angle_alpha   90.00
_cell.angle_beta   90.00
_cell.angle_gamma   90.00
#
_symmetry.space_group_name_H-M   'P 1'
#
loop_
_entity.id
_entity.type
_entity.pdbx_description
1 polymer ?
#
loop_
_entity_poly.entity_id
_entity_poly.type
_entity_poly.pdbx_seq_one_letter_code
_entity_poly.pdbx_strand_id
1 'polypeptide(L)'
;MVAVLNGRRALVTGAASGIGRAILLAFRQAGAQVAGLDRLPAPADDDAWVTADLADAGQIDAAVEAAVGLLGGLDVLVNCAGIEVEAPLARFELADLDRMLAVNLRAPFLVTRAALRSMGEGGRIINIASELAFLGRQNASGYCATKGGILSATRSWARELAPAILVNAIAPGPVDTPLLNFDAMTESQKQLETNNPMGRIGRPEEVAAAAVFLASPAASFTTGQCLSVDGGAAMH
;
A
#
# COMPACT_ATOMS: atom_id res chain seq x y z
N MET A 1 -22.64 -3.17 9.05
CA MET A 1 -21.57 -4.07 8.55
C MET A 1 -21.07 -4.92 9.69
N VAL A 2 -20.78 -6.19 9.45
CA VAL A 2 -20.18 -7.05 10.49
C VAL A 2 -18.74 -6.53 10.73
N ALA A 3 -18.36 -6.37 12.01
CA ALA A 3 -17.02 -5.88 12.41
C ALA A 3 -15.97 -6.99 12.21
N VAL A 4 -15.65 -7.30 10.94
CA VAL A 4 -14.78 -8.43 10.54
C VAL A 4 -13.31 -8.28 10.99
N LEU A 5 -12.92 -7.07 11.41
CA LEU A 5 -11.59 -6.76 11.97
C LEU A 5 -11.67 -6.38 13.45
N ASN A 6 -12.73 -6.75 14.16
CA ASN A 6 -12.90 -6.41 15.57
C ASN A 6 -11.70 -6.88 16.40
N GLY A 7 -11.14 -5.98 17.22
CA GLY A 7 -9.98 -6.25 18.07
C GLY A 7 -8.64 -6.33 17.34
N ARG A 8 -8.58 -6.15 16.01
CA ARG A 8 -7.32 -6.11 15.25
C ARG A 8 -6.68 -4.72 15.36
N ARG A 9 -5.36 -4.70 15.46
CA ARG A 9 -4.52 -3.51 15.52
C ARG A 9 -3.76 -3.39 14.19
N ALA A 10 -3.98 -2.29 13.48
CA ALA A 10 -3.44 -2.11 12.14
C ALA A 10 -2.58 -0.85 12.02
N LEU A 11 -1.46 -0.95 11.30
CA LEU A 11 -0.64 0.16 10.87
C LEU A 11 -0.80 0.34 9.36
N VAL A 12 -1.13 1.56 8.93
CA VAL A 12 -1.23 1.91 7.50
C VAL A 12 -0.24 3.02 7.19
N THR A 13 0.68 2.77 6.26
CA THR A 13 1.60 3.81 5.75
C THR A 13 1.00 4.56 4.56
N GLY A 14 1.37 5.83 4.37
CA GLY A 14 0.76 6.68 3.33
C GLY A 14 -0.70 7.02 3.65
N ALA A 15 -1.03 7.13 4.93
CA ALA A 15 -2.40 7.20 5.43
C ALA A 15 -3.06 8.58 5.34
N ALA A 16 -2.33 9.62 4.92
CA ALA A 16 -2.87 10.98 4.85
C ALA A 16 -3.85 11.19 3.68
N SER A 17 -3.75 10.41 2.61
CA SER A 17 -4.56 10.62 1.41
C SER A 17 -4.80 9.34 0.60
N GLY A 18 -5.64 9.42 -0.43
CA GLY A 18 -5.85 8.39 -1.43
C GLY A 18 -6.17 7.02 -0.87
N ILE A 19 -5.52 5.99 -1.41
CA ILE A 19 -5.75 4.58 -1.05
C ILE A 19 -5.43 4.33 0.43
N GLY A 20 -4.33 4.87 0.95
CA GLY A 20 -3.95 4.68 2.35
C GLY A 20 -4.99 5.23 3.32
N ARG A 21 -5.53 6.42 3.03
CA ARG A 21 -6.61 7.02 3.82
C ARG A 21 -7.89 6.20 3.76
N ALA A 22 -8.28 5.73 2.58
CA ALA A 22 -9.45 4.89 2.40
C ALA A 22 -9.33 3.56 3.17
N ILE A 23 -8.15 2.92 3.13
CA ILE A 23 -7.89 1.69 3.88
C ILE A 23 -8.00 1.95 5.39
N LEU A 24 -7.37 3.02 5.91
CA LEU A 24 -7.45 3.38 7.32
C LEU A 24 -8.91 3.53 7.78
N LEU A 25 -9.71 4.28 7.03
CA LEU A 25 -11.13 4.49 7.35
C LEU A 25 -11.94 3.20 7.26
N ALA A 26 -11.73 2.38 6.22
CA ALA A 26 -12.42 1.11 6.05
C ALA A 26 -12.07 0.10 7.16
N PHE A 27 -10.82 0.07 7.62
CA PHE A 27 -10.40 -0.79 8.72
C PHE A 27 -11.06 -0.37 10.04
N ARG A 28 -11.14 0.93 10.32
CA ARG A 28 -11.89 1.45 11.49
C ARG A 28 -13.37 1.08 11.44
N GLN A 29 -14.00 1.25 10.26
CA GLN A 29 -15.40 0.85 10.05
C GLN A 29 -15.60 -0.67 10.22
N ALA A 30 -14.57 -1.48 9.91
CA ALA A 30 -14.57 -2.91 10.11
C ALA A 30 -14.24 -3.34 11.57
N GLY A 31 -14.01 -2.38 12.50
CA GLY A 31 -13.80 -2.61 13.93
C GLY A 31 -12.35 -2.70 14.38
N ALA A 32 -11.37 -2.39 13.51
CA ALA A 32 -9.96 -2.36 13.89
C ALA A 32 -9.58 -1.05 14.61
N GLN A 33 -8.58 -1.14 15.50
CA GLN A 33 -7.80 0.01 15.95
C GLN A 33 -6.73 0.29 14.90
N VAL A 34 -6.63 1.52 14.41
CA VAL A 34 -5.74 1.82 13.28
C VAL A 34 -4.88 3.04 13.57
N ALA A 35 -3.57 2.87 13.46
CA ALA A 35 -2.62 3.97 13.43
C ALA A 35 -2.25 4.32 11.98
N GLY A 36 -2.24 5.62 11.68
CA GLY A 36 -1.71 6.14 10.42
C GLY A 36 -0.24 6.52 10.55
N LEU A 37 0.53 6.30 9.49
CA LEU A 37 1.89 6.78 9.34
C LEU A 37 2.03 7.51 8.01
N ASP A 38 2.44 8.77 8.05
CA ASP A 38 2.66 9.58 6.86
C ASP A 38 3.71 10.67 7.13
N ARG A 39 4.25 11.26 6.08
CA ARG A 39 5.11 12.46 6.18
C ARG A 39 4.32 13.73 6.49
N LEU A 40 3.02 13.72 6.22
CA LEU A 40 2.10 14.81 6.52
C LEU A 40 1.60 14.69 7.96
N PRO A 41 1.23 15.82 8.59
CA PRO A 41 0.66 15.81 9.93
C PRO A 41 -0.69 15.07 9.97
N ALA A 42 -1.09 14.66 11.17
CA ALA A 42 -2.37 14.01 11.40
C ALA A 42 -3.54 14.87 10.88
N PRO A 43 -4.51 14.27 10.19
CA PRO A 43 -5.83 14.90 10.04
C PRO A 43 -6.45 15.17 11.42
N ALA A 44 -7.32 16.20 11.51
CA ALA A 44 -7.85 16.71 12.79
C ALA A 44 -8.53 15.64 13.68
N ASP A 45 -9.05 14.56 13.08
CA ASP A 45 -9.79 13.49 13.77
C ASP A 45 -8.99 12.22 13.98
N ASP A 46 -7.65 12.27 13.85
CA ASP A 46 -6.78 11.09 13.96
C ASP A 46 -5.82 11.15 15.16
N ASP A 47 -6.25 10.59 16.28
CA ASP A 47 -5.46 10.52 17.53
C ASP A 47 -4.31 9.51 17.47
N ALA A 48 -4.44 8.44 16.67
CA ALA A 48 -3.40 7.43 16.48
C ALA A 48 -2.61 7.70 15.19
N TRP A 49 -1.61 8.58 15.29
CA TRP A 49 -0.83 9.04 14.15
C TRP A 49 0.65 9.17 14.44
N VAL A 50 1.47 8.80 13.45
CA VAL A 50 2.92 9.01 13.48
C VAL A 50 3.34 9.77 12.24
N THR A 51 4.06 10.89 12.44
CA THR A 51 4.62 11.65 11.33
C THR A 51 6.07 11.24 11.11
N ALA A 52 6.37 10.69 9.92
CA ALA A 52 7.74 10.31 9.53
C ALA A 52 7.88 10.28 8.01
N ASP A 53 9.06 10.65 7.50
CA ASP A 53 9.42 10.48 6.09
C ASP A 53 10.03 9.10 5.87
N LEU A 54 9.31 8.24 5.16
CA LEU A 54 9.78 6.88 4.85
C LEU A 54 10.92 6.85 3.81
N ALA A 55 11.24 7.97 3.15
CA ALA A 55 12.48 8.08 2.37
C ALA A 55 13.72 8.07 3.26
N ASP A 56 13.60 8.54 4.50
CA ASP A 56 14.65 8.52 5.52
C ASP A 56 14.63 7.21 6.32
N ALA A 57 15.54 6.31 6.00
CA ALA A 57 15.66 5.01 6.67
C ALA A 57 15.90 5.13 8.19
N GLY A 58 16.50 6.24 8.65
CA GLY A 58 16.78 6.48 10.06
C GLY A 58 15.53 6.75 10.91
N GLN A 59 14.43 7.18 10.31
CA GLN A 59 13.18 7.45 11.02
C GLN A 59 12.29 6.21 11.19
N ILE A 60 12.48 5.17 10.37
CA ILE A 60 11.49 4.09 10.21
C ILE A 60 11.33 3.25 11.47
N ASP A 61 12.42 2.79 12.08
CA ASP A 61 12.34 1.92 13.25
C ASP A 61 11.59 2.62 14.41
N ALA A 62 11.95 3.88 14.71
CA ALA A 62 11.29 4.67 15.75
C ALA A 62 9.82 4.98 15.42
N ALA A 63 9.50 5.24 14.14
CA ALA A 63 8.14 5.50 13.71
C ALA A 63 7.24 4.27 13.88
N VAL A 64 7.74 3.08 13.52
CA VAL A 64 6.98 1.82 13.71
C VAL A 64 6.81 1.51 15.20
N GLU A 65 7.85 1.70 16.02
CA GLU A 65 7.76 1.51 17.47
C GLU A 65 6.72 2.46 18.10
N ALA A 66 6.70 3.72 17.70
CA ALA A 66 5.69 4.68 18.15
C ALA A 66 4.27 4.24 17.78
N ALA A 67 4.05 3.80 16.54
CA ALA A 67 2.74 3.31 16.08
C ALA A 67 2.30 2.07 16.87
N VAL A 68 3.21 1.12 17.12
CA VAL A 68 2.95 -0.06 17.94
C VAL A 68 2.62 0.33 19.39
N GLY A 69 3.31 1.33 19.93
CA GLY A 69 3.01 1.87 21.26
C GLY A 69 1.61 2.45 21.38
N LEU A 70 1.16 3.22 20.38
CA LEU A 70 -0.20 3.76 20.31
C LEU A 70 -1.27 2.68 20.25
N LEU A 71 -0.98 1.55 19.59
CA LEU A 71 -1.92 0.45 19.38
C LEU A 71 -1.88 -0.62 20.49
N GLY A 72 -0.81 -0.66 21.29
CA GLY A 72 -0.56 -1.74 22.25
C GLY A 72 -0.18 -3.08 21.60
N GLY A 73 0.30 -3.07 20.33
CA GLY A 73 0.73 -4.22 19.53
C GLY A 73 0.35 -4.08 18.07
N LEU A 74 0.63 -5.11 17.25
CA LEU A 74 0.37 -5.03 15.80
C LEU A 74 -0.08 -6.38 15.24
N ASP A 75 -1.22 -6.39 14.55
CA ASP A 75 -1.79 -7.57 13.90
C ASP A 75 -1.82 -7.45 12.38
N VAL A 76 -1.94 -6.22 11.86
CA VAL A 76 -2.03 -5.96 10.42
C VAL A 76 -1.10 -4.82 10.02
N LEU A 77 -0.26 -5.04 9.02
CA LEU A 77 0.55 -4.00 8.39
C LEU A 77 0.08 -3.78 6.95
N VAL A 78 -0.14 -2.52 6.57
CA VAL A 78 -0.38 -2.12 5.18
C VAL A 78 0.72 -1.19 4.72
N ASN A 79 1.58 -1.67 3.83
CA ASN A 79 2.58 -0.89 3.11
C ASN A 79 1.91 -0.20 1.91
N CYS A 80 1.41 1.02 2.10
CA CYS A 80 0.69 1.76 1.07
C CYS A 80 1.42 3.03 0.60
N ALA A 81 2.33 3.58 1.39
CA ALA A 81 3.10 4.76 0.99
C ALA A 81 3.80 4.53 -0.37
N GLY A 82 3.69 5.51 -1.25
CA GLY A 82 4.31 5.43 -2.57
C GLY A 82 4.35 6.77 -3.27
N ILE A 83 5.28 6.89 -4.20
CA ILE A 83 5.46 8.03 -5.09
C ILE A 83 5.67 7.53 -6.51
N GLU A 84 5.34 8.37 -7.48
CA GLU A 84 5.58 8.11 -8.90
C GLU A 84 6.25 9.32 -9.53
N VAL A 85 7.24 9.07 -10.38
CA VAL A 85 7.85 10.06 -11.26
C VAL A 85 7.92 9.46 -12.65
N GLU A 86 7.31 10.14 -13.61
CA GLU A 86 7.32 9.75 -15.02
C GLU A 86 8.36 10.56 -15.79
N ALA A 87 9.23 9.87 -16.51
CA ALA A 87 10.17 10.47 -17.45
C ALA A 87 10.61 9.46 -18.51
N PRO A 88 10.92 9.92 -19.75
CA PRO A 88 11.54 9.06 -20.74
C PRO A 88 12.85 8.46 -20.21
N LEU A 89 13.10 7.18 -20.46
CA LEU A 89 14.28 6.48 -19.94
C LEU A 89 15.59 7.22 -20.21
N ALA A 90 15.73 7.82 -21.40
CA ALA A 90 16.93 8.57 -21.79
C ALA A 90 17.12 9.90 -21.03
N ARG A 91 16.11 10.37 -20.29
CA ARG A 91 16.13 11.63 -19.50
C ARG A 91 15.77 11.39 -18.05
N PHE A 92 15.80 10.14 -17.61
CA PHE A 92 15.40 9.76 -16.26
C PHE A 92 16.51 10.16 -15.28
N GLU A 93 16.16 10.99 -14.30
CA GLU A 93 17.12 11.48 -13.31
C GLU A 93 17.37 10.42 -12.23
N LEU A 94 18.65 10.19 -11.89
CA LEU A 94 19.04 9.21 -10.87
C LEU A 94 18.40 9.52 -9.50
N ALA A 95 18.29 10.79 -9.15
CA ALA A 95 17.68 11.21 -7.89
C ALA A 95 16.20 10.79 -7.78
N ASP A 96 15.46 10.80 -8.88
CA ASP A 96 14.07 10.35 -8.92
C ASP A 96 13.97 8.84 -8.76
N LEU A 97 14.88 8.09 -9.39
CA LEU A 97 14.97 6.64 -9.22
C LEU A 97 15.29 6.29 -7.76
N ASP A 98 16.32 6.91 -7.19
CA ASP A 98 16.73 6.68 -5.80
C ASP A 98 15.60 6.99 -4.82
N ARG A 99 14.85 8.05 -5.05
CA ARG A 99 13.70 8.42 -4.22
C ARG A 99 12.56 7.40 -4.35
N MET A 100 12.22 6.94 -5.54
CA MET A 100 11.22 5.89 -5.73
C MET A 100 11.66 4.57 -5.11
N LEU A 101 12.92 4.18 -5.28
CA LEU A 101 13.47 2.98 -4.61
C LEU A 101 13.41 3.12 -3.09
N ALA A 102 13.73 4.29 -2.56
CA ALA A 102 13.67 4.55 -1.12
C ALA A 102 12.26 4.38 -0.55
N VAL A 103 11.26 5.03 -1.16
CA VAL A 103 9.89 5.05 -0.64
C VAL A 103 9.11 3.78 -1.02
N ASN A 104 9.15 3.38 -2.29
CA ASN A 104 8.27 2.32 -2.79
C ASN A 104 8.80 0.91 -2.52
N LEU A 105 10.11 0.75 -2.31
CA LEU A 105 10.74 -0.56 -2.16
C LEU A 105 11.48 -0.70 -0.82
N ARG A 106 12.50 0.13 -0.57
CA ARG A 106 13.30 0.03 0.66
C ARG A 106 12.47 0.24 1.92
N ALA A 107 11.59 1.24 1.94
CA ALA A 107 10.76 1.51 3.11
C ALA A 107 9.84 0.35 3.48
N PRO A 108 9.08 -0.30 2.57
CA PRO A 108 8.33 -1.52 2.90
C PRO A 108 9.16 -2.62 3.55
N PHE A 109 10.41 -2.84 3.12
CA PHE A 109 11.32 -3.79 3.78
C PHE A 109 11.63 -3.39 5.22
N LEU A 110 11.98 -2.13 5.44
CA LEU A 110 12.36 -1.63 6.77
C LEU A 110 11.16 -1.56 7.72
N VAL A 111 10.01 -1.08 7.24
CA VAL A 111 8.75 -1.03 8.01
C VAL A 111 8.33 -2.45 8.38
N THR A 112 8.35 -3.39 7.44
CA THR A 112 7.99 -4.79 7.69
C THR A 112 8.96 -5.42 8.71
N ARG A 113 10.27 -5.24 8.54
CA ARG A 113 11.27 -5.73 9.48
C ARG A 113 11.03 -5.20 10.91
N ALA A 114 10.72 -3.91 11.05
CA ALA A 114 10.42 -3.31 12.35
C ALA A 114 9.11 -3.86 12.93
N ALA A 115 8.06 -3.98 12.10
CA ALA A 115 6.74 -4.48 12.48
C ALA A 115 6.79 -5.93 12.99
N LEU A 116 7.63 -6.79 12.39
CA LEU A 116 7.77 -8.21 12.78
C LEU A 116 8.21 -8.40 14.23
N ARG A 117 8.82 -7.39 14.87
CA ARG A 117 9.15 -7.46 16.31
C ARG A 117 7.92 -7.50 17.22
N SER A 118 6.75 -7.08 16.71
CA SER A 118 5.50 -6.96 17.46
C SER A 118 4.33 -7.72 16.83
N MET A 119 4.56 -8.37 15.66
CA MET A 119 3.58 -9.21 14.99
C MET A 119 3.79 -10.68 15.39
N GLY A 120 2.71 -11.44 15.45
CA GLY A 120 2.73 -12.88 15.80
C GLY A 120 1.69 -13.68 15.02
N GLU A 121 1.25 -14.78 15.61
CA GLU A 121 0.24 -15.68 15.04
C GLU A 121 -1.02 -14.94 14.59
N GLY A 122 -1.47 -15.26 13.39
CA GLY A 122 -2.62 -14.61 12.77
C GLY A 122 -2.31 -13.25 12.13
N GLY A 123 -1.04 -12.83 12.08
CA GLY A 123 -0.62 -11.57 11.46
C GLY A 123 -0.95 -11.47 9.97
N ARG A 124 -1.09 -10.25 9.47
CA ARG A 124 -1.35 -9.95 8.06
C ARG A 124 -0.45 -8.82 7.58
N ILE A 125 0.18 -9.00 6.43
CA ILE A 125 0.93 -7.95 5.73
C ILE A 125 0.32 -7.78 4.35
N ILE A 126 -0.06 -6.55 4.01
CA ILE A 126 -0.65 -6.19 2.73
C ILE A 126 0.23 -5.13 2.08
N ASN A 127 0.77 -5.46 0.92
CA ASN A 127 1.61 -4.55 0.14
C ASN A 127 0.81 -3.94 -1.00
N ILE A 128 0.82 -2.62 -1.15
CA ILE A 128 0.18 -1.97 -2.30
C ILE A 128 1.20 -1.90 -3.44
N ALA A 129 0.98 -2.78 -4.43
CA ALA A 129 1.72 -2.82 -5.69
C ALA A 129 1.10 -1.87 -6.73
N SER A 130 0.97 -2.29 -7.97
CA SER A 130 0.29 -1.62 -9.08
C SER A 130 0.08 -2.62 -10.21
N GLU A 131 -0.94 -2.42 -11.04
CA GLU A 131 -1.10 -3.12 -12.32
C GLU A 131 0.13 -2.93 -13.23
N LEU A 132 0.77 -1.75 -13.13
CA LEU A 132 1.98 -1.43 -13.92
C LEU A 132 3.16 -2.34 -13.60
N ALA A 133 3.13 -3.06 -12.48
CA ALA A 133 4.11 -4.10 -12.18
C ALA A 133 4.00 -5.31 -13.14
N PHE A 134 2.87 -5.49 -13.80
CA PHE A 134 2.61 -6.54 -14.77
C PHE A 134 2.67 -6.00 -16.22
N LEU A 135 2.05 -4.85 -16.45
CA LEU A 135 1.88 -4.30 -17.80
C LEU A 135 3.11 -3.52 -18.27
N GLY A 136 3.77 -2.80 -17.36
CA GLY A 136 4.68 -1.74 -17.73
C GLY A 136 3.94 -0.55 -18.34
N ARG A 137 4.60 0.60 -18.37
CA ARG A 137 4.09 1.82 -19.01
C ARG A 137 5.26 2.64 -19.55
N GLN A 138 5.06 3.27 -20.70
CA GLN A 138 6.00 4.25 -21.23
C GLN A 138 6.24 5.36 -20.20
N ASN A 139 7.47 5.76 -20.01
CA ASN A 139 7.95 6.78 -19.05
C ASN A 139 7.85 6.41 -17.55
N ALA A 140 7.30 5.25 -17.18
CA ALA A 140 7.12 4.82 -15.79
C ALA A 140 8.07 3.69 -15.36
N SER A 141 9.20 3.49 -16.05
CA SER A 141 10.08 2.33 -15.84
C SER A 141 10.58 2.21 -14.39
N GLY A 142 10.94 3.31 -13.73
CA GLY A 142 11.37 3.32 -12.32
C GLY A 142 10.24 2.89 -11.38
N TYR A 143 9.03 3.43 -11.57
CA TYR A 143 7.86 3.04 -10.80
C TYR A 143 7.51 1.56 -11.00
N CYS A 144 7.41 1.10 -12.26
CA CYS A 144 7.16 -0.31 -12.59
C CYS A 144 8.17 -1.25 -11.93
N ALA A 145 9.46 -0.89 -11.95
CA ALA A 145 10.51 -1.68 -11.32
C ALA A 145 10.30 -1.79 -9.79
N THR A 146 9.97 -0.68 -9.11
CA THR A 146 9.72 -0.70 -7.66
C THR A 146 8.49 -1.56 -7.31
N LYS A 147 7.41 -1.44 -8.08
CA LYS A 147 6.16 -2.20 -7.84
C LYS A 147 6.30 -3.68 -8.23
N GLY A 148 7.08 -4.00 -9.26
CA GLY A 148 7.51 -5.38 -9.56
C GLY A 148 8.35 -5.98 -8.44
N GLY A 149 9.26 -5.19 -7.85
CA GLY A 149 10.06 -5.59 -6.69
C GLY A 149 9.19 -5.95 -5.48
N ILE A 150 8.13 -5.18 -5.21
CA ILE A 150 7.16 -5.46 -4.14
C ILE A 150 6.38 -6.76 -4.39
N LEU A 151 5.99 -7.07 -5.61
CA LEU A 151 5.34 -8.34 -5.93
C LEU A 151 6.27 -9.53 -5.65
N SER A 152 7.55 -9.40 -6.02
CA SER A 152 8.55 -10.42 -5.75
C SER A 152 8.80 -10.58 -4.25
N ALA A 153 8.96 -9.48 -3.51
CA ALA A 153 9.12 -9.47 -2.06
C ALA A 153 7.92 -10.11 -1.35
N THR A 154 6.69 -9.81 -1.78
CA THR A 154 5.46 -10.41 -1.25
C THR A 154 5.50 -11.93 -1.29
N ARG A 155 5.92 -12.50 -2.41
CA ARG A 155 6.03 -13.97 -2.57
C ARG A 155 7.11 -14.58 -1.68
N SER A 156 8.23 -13.89 -1.52
CA SER A 156 9.33 -14.31 -0.65
C SER A 156 8.90 -14.28 0.82
N TRP A 157 8.35 -13.16 1.28
CA TRP A 157 7.89 -13.00 2.66
C TRP A 157 6.75 -13.96 3.01
N ALA A 158 5.86 -14.26 2.06
CA ALA A 158 4.81 -15.24 2.25
C ALA A 158 5.36 -16.65 2.55
N ARG A 159 6.46 -17.04 1.91
CA ARG A 159 7.13 -18.32 2.17
C ARG A 159 7.88 -18.34 3.49
N GLU A 160 8.48 -17.22 3.85
CA GLU A 160 9.29 -17.06 5.06
C GLU A 160 8.44 -16.98 6.33
N LEU A 161 7.29 -16.30 6.27
CA LEU A 161 6.51 -15.93 7.45
C LEU A 161 5.28 -16.83 7.70
N ALA A 162 4.87 -17.63 6.71
CA ALA A 162 3.78 -18.59 6.90
C ALA A 162 4.21 -19.73 7.82
N PRO A 163 3.28 -20.31 8.59
CA PRO A 163 1.83 -20.01 8.66
C PRO A 163 1.46 -18.86 9.61
N ALA A 164 2.42 -18.35 10.40
CA ALA A 164 2.16 -17.37 11.45
C ALA A 164 1.62 -16.04 10.88
N ILE A 165 2.21 -15.54 9.79
CA ILE A 165 1.82 -14.28 9.16
C ILE A 165 1.56 -14.53 7.67
N LEU A 166 0.39 -14.09 7.19
CA LEU A 166 0.05 -14.16 5.76
C LEU A 166 0.40 -12.83 5.07
N VAL A 167 1.08 -12.94 3.94
CA VAL A 167 1.57 -11.78 3.19
C VAL A 167 0.98 -11.79 1.79
N ASN A 168 0.27 -10.73 1.43
CA ASN A 168 -0.34 -10.58 0.12
C ASN A 168 -0.10 -9.17 -0.44
N ALA A 169 -0.35 -9.01 -1.73
CA ALA A 169 -0.34 -7.72 -2.40
C ALA A 169 -1.72 -7.38 -2.96
N ILE A 170 -1.95 -6.09 -3.16
CA ILE A 170 -3.03 -5.57 -4.00
C ILE A 170 -2.34 -4.80 -5.13
N ALA A 171 -2.80 -5.00 -6.36
CA ALA A 171 -2.37 -4.25 -7.53
C ALA A 171 -3.53 -3.36 -8.02
N PRO A 172 -3.61 -2.10 -7.55
CA PRO A 172 -4.59 -1.17 -8.09
C PRO A 172 -4.25 -0.81 -9.53
N GLY A 173 -5.29 -0.54 -10.32
CA GLY A 173 -5.20 0.23 -11.54
C GLY A 173 -5.19 1.74 -11.27
N PRO A 174 -5.54 2.56 -12.27
CA PRO A 174 -5.75 3.98 -12.07
C PRO A 174 -6.89 4.21 -11.06
N VAL A 175 -6.59 4.91 -9.96
CA VAL A 175 -7.53 5.17 -8.85
C VAL A 175 -7.56 6.66 -8.59
N ASP A 176 -8.74 7.22 -8.37
CA ASP A 176 -8.97 8.63 -8.07
C ASP A 176 -8.28 9.03 -6.75
N THR A 177 -7.08 9.56 -6.88
CA THR A 177 -6.20 9.91 -5.76
C THR A 177 -5.40 11.17 -6.10
N PRO A 178 -4.87 11.88 -5.09
CA PRO A 178 -3.93 12.98 -5.35
C PRO A 178 -2.69 12.56 -6.13
N LEU A 179 -2.27 11.29 -6.06
CA LEU A 179 -1.14 10.78 -6.82
C LEU A 179 -1.44 10.72 -8.33
N LEU A 180 -2.62 10.22 -8.71
CA LEU A 180 -3.07 10.16 -10.09
C LEU A 180 -3.39 11.55 -10.64
N ASN A 181 -4.03 12.41 -9.80
CA ASN A 181 -4.43 13.77 -10.16
C ASN A 181 -5.25 13.86 -11.47
N PHE A 182 -6.23 12.94 -11.60
CA PHE A 182 -7.01 12.70 -12.82
C PHE A 182 -7.66 13.97 -13.39
N ASP A 183 -8.18 14.84 -12.54
CA ASP A 183 -8.86 16.07 -12.98
C ASP A 183 -7.94 17.04 -13.73
N ALA A 184 -6.65 17.05 -13.38
CA ALA A 184 -5.67 17.91 -14.04
C ALA A 184 -5.11 17.33 -15.35
N MET A 185 -5.50 16.11 -15.72
CA MET A 185 -5.03 15.44 -16.92
C MET A 185 -5.68 15.98 -18.19
N THR A 186 -4.95 15.91 -19.30
CA THR A 186 -5.51 16.13 -20.65
C THR A 186 -6.47 15.01 -21.03
N GLU A 187 -7.36 15.24 -21.98
CA GLU A 187 -8.30 14.22 -22.45
C GLU A 187 -7.61 12.95 -22.98
N SER A 188 -6.45 13.08 -23.63
CA SER A 188 -5.68 11.92 -24.09
C SER A 188 -5.09 11.10 -22.93
N GLN A 189 -4.66 11.77 -21.85
CA GLN A 189 -4.22 11.09 -20.63
C GLN A 189 -5.39 10.40 -19.93
N LYS A 190 -6.54 11.08 -19.78
CA LYS A 190 -7.76 10.49 -19.21
C LYS A 190 -8.21 9.25 -19.97
N GLN A 191 -8.16 9.30 -21.31
CA GLN A 191 -8.45 8.13 -22.14
C GLN A 191 -7.51 6.96 -21.88
N LEU A 192 -6.21 7.25 -21.66
CA LEU A 192 -5.25 6.22 -21.32
C LEU A 192 -5.56 5.58 -19.97
N GLU A 193 -5.89 6.37 -18.96
CA GLU A 193 -6.21 5.88 -17.62
C GLU A 193 -7.54 5.10 -17.56
N THR A 194 -8.48 5.44 -18.44
CA THR A 194 -9.76 4.72 -18.53
C THR A 194 -9.76 3.56 -19.53
N ASN A 195 -8.63 3.28 -20.17
CA ASN A 195 -8.48 2.19 -21.13
C ASN A 195 -8.38 0.82 -20.43
N ASN A 196 -9.42 0.44 -19.76
CA ASN A 196 -9.61 -0.85 -19.11
C ASN A 196 -11.02 -1.37 -19.38
N PRO A 197 -11.33 -2.66 -19.20
CA PRO A 197 -12.65 -3.24 -19.49
C PRO A 197 -13.83 -2.55 -18.80
N MET A 198 -13.61 -1.92 -17.63
CA MET A 198 -14.68 -1.18 -16.94
C MET A 198 -14.85 0.26 -17.44
N GLY A 199 -13.95 0.78 -18.31
CA GLY A 199 -14.04 2.10 -18.95
C GLY A 199 -13.96 3.28 -17.97
N ARG A 200 -13.38 3.12 -16.79
CA ARG A 200 -13.27 4.15 -15.75
C ARG A 200 -12.06 3.97 -14.86
N ILE A 201 -11.70 5.01 -14.13
CA ILE A 201 -10.79 4.88 -12.99
C ILE A 201 -11.53 4.25 -11.79
N GLY A 202 -10.78 3.62 -10.89
CA GLY A 202 -11.28 3.09 -9.63
C GLY A 202 -11.46 4.17 -8.57
N ARG A 203 -12.17 3.82 -7.51
CA ARG A 203 -12.26 4.64 -6.28
C ARG A 203 -11.36 4.04 -5.20
N PRO A 204 -10.77 4.86 -4.30
CA PRO A 204 -9.96 4.39 -3.19
C PRO A 204 -10.66 3.34 -2.32
N GLU A 205 -11.99 3.45 -2.15
CA GLU A 205 -12.79 2.52 -1.36
C GLU A 205 -12.88 1.12 -1.99
N GLU A 206 -12.75 1.01 -3.32
CA GLU A 206 -12.75 -0.29 -4.01
C GLU A 206 -11.45 -1.06 -3.70
N VAL A 207 -10.32 -0.36 -3.57
CA VAL A 207 -9.05 -0.92 -3.11
C VAL A 207 -9.10 -1.25 -1.61
N ALA A 208 -9.70 -0.37 -0.82
CA ALA A 208 -9.85 -0.57 0.63
C ALA A 208 -10.71 -1.80 0.96
N ALA A 209 -11.74 -2.11 0.16
CA ALA A 209 -12.55 -3.30 0.32
C ALA A 209 -11.71 -4.60 0.16
N ALA A 210 -10.79 -4.62 -0.82
CA ALA A 210 -9.85 -5.73 -1.00
C ALA A 210 -8.88 -5.85 0.18
N ALA A 211 -8.41 -4.73 0.73
CA ALA A 211 -7.55 -4.72 1.91
C ALA A 211 -8.28 -5.26 3.16
N VAL A 212 -9.55 -4.90 3.37
CA VAL A 212 -10.39 -5.46 4.44
C VAL A 212 -10.52 -6.97 4.30
N PHE A 213 -10.77 -7.47 3.08
CA PHE A 213 -10.83 -8.92 2.83
C PHE A 213 -9.51 -9.59 3.21
N LEU A 214 -8.37 -9.11 2.71
CA LEU A 214 -7.06 -9.71 2.96
C LEU A 214 -6.64 -9.63 4.44
N ALA A 215 -7.10 -8.62 5.18
CA ALA A 215 -6.86 -8.48 6.62
C ALA A 215 -7.76 -9.39 7.47
N SER A 216 -8.87 -9.87 6.92
CA SER A 216 -9.91 -10.60 7.63
C SER A 216 -9.63 -12.12 7.73
N PRO A 217 -10.36 -12.84 8.60
CA PRO A 217 -10.33 -14.31 8.65
C PRO A 217 -10.78 -14.99 7.34
N ALA A 218 -11.55 -14.31 6.47
CA ALA A 218 -12.00 -14.85 5.20
C ALA A 218 -10.83 -15.15 4.24
N ALA A 219 -9.67 -14.48 4.41
CA ALA A 219 -8.45 -14.72 3.65
C ALA A 219 -7.48 -15.71 4.31
N SER A 220 -7.93 -16.57 5.23
CA SER A 220 -7.09 -17.45 6.06
C SER A 220 -6.26 -18.48 5.26
N PHE A 221 -6.62 -18.74 4.01
CA PHE A 221 -5.87 -19.66 3.13
C PHE A 221 -5.25 -18.94 1.91
N THR A 222 -5.06 -17.61 2.03
CA THR A 222 -4.51 -16.76 0.97
C THR A 222 -3.19 -16.15 1.43
N THR A 223 -2.08 -16.54 0.80
CA THR A 223 -0.76 -15.96 1.04
C THR A 223 0.09 -15.98 -0.23
N GLY A 224 0.97 -15.02 -0.41
CA GLY A 224 1.83 -14.86 -1.58
C GLY A 224 1.09 -14.41 -2.84
N GLN A 225 -0.18 -14.03 -2.74
CA GLN A 225 -1.02 -13.67 -3.88
C GLN A 225 -1.00 -12.15 -4.12
N CYS A 226 -1.30 -11.78 -5.36
CA CYS A 226 -1.60 -10.40 -5.72
C CYS A 226 -3.05 -10.32 -6.21
N LEU A 227 -3.86 -9.52 -5.54
CA LEU A 227 -5.24 -9.27 -5.94
C LEU A 227 -5.29 -8.00 -6.78
N SER A 228 -5.60 -8.13 -8.07
CA SER A 228 -5.81 -6.98 -8.95
C SER A 228 -7.14 -6.29 -8.66
N VAL A 229 -7.08 -4.96 -8.49
CA VAL A 229 -8.23 -4.06 -8.36
C VAL A 229 -8.04 -2.94 -9.38
N ASP A 230 -8.15 -3.29 -10.66
CA ASP A 230 -7.66 -2.51 -11.79
C ASP A 230 -8.67 -2.38 -12.96
N GLY A 231 -9.93 -2.75 -12.72
CA GLY A 231 -10.96 -2.72 -13.76
C GLY A 231 -10.73 -3.75 -14.89
N GLY A 232 -9.85 -4.74 -14.66
CA GLY A 232 -9.51 -5.77 -15.63
C GLY A 232 -8.38 -5.39 -16.58
N ALA A 233 -7.59 -4.37 -16.26
CA ALA A 233 -6.47 -3.91 -17.09
C ALA A 233 -5.36 -4.97 -17.18
N ALA A 234 -4.99 -5.59 -16.05
CA ALA A 234 -3.95 -6.62 -15.98
C ALA A 234 -4.57 -7.97 -15.58
N MET A 235 -4.89 -8.80 -16.55
CA MET A 235 -5.36 -10.17 -16.33
C MET A 235 -4.16 -11.13 -16.34
N HIS A 236 -3.76 -11.66 -15.16
CA HIS A 236 -2.59 -12.55 -14.99
C HIS A 236 -2.89 -13.75 -14.10
#